data_eb016033dd49f9d4d8385e21f9309438
#
_entry.id   eb016033dd49f9d4d8385e21f9309438
#
_cell.length_a   1.000
_cell.length_b   1.000
_cell.length_c   1.000
_cell.angle_alpha   90.00
_cell.angle_beta   90.00
_cell.angle_gamma   90.00
#
_symmetry.space_group_name_H-M   'P 1'
#
loop_
_entity.id
_entity.type
_entity.pdbx_description
1 polymer ?
#
loop_
_entity_poly.entity_id
_entity_poly.type
_entity_poly.pdbx_seq_one_letter_code
_entity_poly.pdbx_strand_id
1 'polypeptide(L)'
;MSEADKTTSFYNRLREQLAESTDWPSNYMFKFILPADDEKKLTLQNIFMNHPVKIKERNSSKNTYVSISIEGVFDSPDEIISKYKQVSQIKGIIQL
;
A
#
# COMPACT_ATOMS: atom_id res chain seq x y z
N MET A 1 3.75 -18.59 18.79
CA MET A 1 3.13 -18.23 17.51
C MET A 1 4.17 -17.63 16.59
N SER A 2 4.11 -17.97 15.31
CA SER A 2 5.03 -17.42 14.34
C SER A 2 4.60 -16.01 13.93
N GLU A 3 5.55 -15.24 13.38
CA GLU A 3 5.25 -13.91 12.86
C GLU A 3 4.21 -13.97 11.72
N ALA A 4 4.21 -15.04 10.94
CA ALA A 4 3.25 -15.23 9.87
C ALA A 4 1.81 -15.25 10.39
N ASP A 5 1.57 -15.85 11.54
CA ASP A 5 0.23 -15.89 12.15
C ASP A 5 -0.22 -14.48 12.56
N LYS A 6 0.68 -13.68 13.13
CA LYS A 6 0.37 -12.31 13.53
C LYS A 6 0.06 -11.43 12.31
N THR A 7 0.84 -11.59 11.25
CA THR A 7 0.64 -10.85 9.99
C THR A 7 -0.69 -11.22 9.36
N THR A 8 -1.01 -12.51 9.32
CA THR A 8 -2.27 -13.01 8.78
C THR A 8 -3.46 -12.45 9.56
N SER A 9 -3.37 -12.43 10.90
CA SER A 9 -4.42 -11.87 11.76
C SER A 9 -4.61 -10.38 11.52
N PHE A 10 -3.53 -9.65 11.33
CA PHE A 10 -3.59 -8.22 11.02
C PHE A 10 -4.34 -7.96 9.72
N TYR A 11 -3.99 -8.69 8.65
CA TYR A 11 -4.63 -8.52 7.36
C TYR A 11 -6.10 -8.95 7.39
N ASN A 12 -6.43 -10.00 8.11
CA ASN A 12 -7.82 -10.44 8.25
C ASN A 12 -8.67 -9.38 8.95
N ARG A 13 -8.14 -8.76 10.00
CA ARG A 13 -8.83 -7.68 10.70
C ARG A 13 -9.02 -6.46 9.81
N LEU A 14 -7.98 -6.09 9.08
CA LEU A 14 -8.06 -4.96 8.15
C LEU A 14 -9.12 -5.22 7.08
N ARG A 15 -9.16 -6.44 6.55
CA ARG A 15 -10.16 -6.83 5.55
C ARG A 15 -11.58 -6.65 6.10
N GLU A 16 -11.82 -7.12 7.31
CA GLU A 16 -13.13 -7.00 7.95
C GLU A 16 -13.51 -5.53 8.16
N GLN A 17 -12.59 -4.71 8.63
CA GLN A 17 -12.82 -3.29 8.83
C GLN A 17 -13.16 -2.59 7.52
N LEU A 18 -12.45 -2.90 6.45
CA LEU A 18 -12.71 -2.32 5.15
C LEU A 18 -14.08 -2.74 4.61
N ALA A 19 -14.44 -4.02 4.80
CA ALA A 19 -15.72 -4.54 4.36
C ALA A 19 -16.89 -3.88 5.09
N GLU A 20 -16.72 -3.59 6.38
CA GLU A 20 -17.78 -3.00 7.21
C GLU A 20 -17.92 -1.50 7.02
N SER A 21 -16.80 -0.81 6.77
CA SER A 21 -16.78 0.67 6.74
C SER A 21 -17.19 1.27 5.40
N THR A 22 -17.19 0.50 4.33
CA THR A 22 -17.37 1.02 2.98
C THR A 22 -18.03 -0.02 2.08
N ASP A 23 -18.89 0.44 1.18
CA ASP A 23 -19.43 -0.41 0.11
C ASP A 23 -18.42 -0.46 -1.04
N TRP A 24 -18.20 -1.66 -1.58
CA TRP A 24 -17.24 -1.86 -2.67
C TRP A 24 -17.96 -2.09 -4.00
N PRO A 25 -17.42 -1.64 -5.14
CA PRO A 25 -16.11 -0.97 -5.30
C PRO A 25 -16.09 0.43 -4.70
N SER A 26 -14.90 0.85 -4.27
CA SER A 26 -14.75 2.13 -3.58
C SER A 26 -13.38 2.73 -3.83
N ASN A 27 -13.31 4.05 -3.70
CA ASN A 27 -12.05 4.77 -3.78
C ASN A 27 -11.24 4.52 -2.50
N TYR A 28 -9.95 4.25 -2.67
CA TYR A 28 -9.04 4.02 -1.55
C TYR A 28 -7.71 4.71 -1.79
N MET A 29 -7.11 5.26 -0.74
CA MET A 29 -5.80 5.89 -0.82
C MET A 29 -4.79 5.15 0.03
N PHE A 30 -3.72 4.70 -0.62
CA PHE A 30 -2.54 4.16 0.05
C PHE A 30 -1.56 5.28 0.30
N LYS A 31 -0.88 5.25 1.46
CA LYS A 31 0.21 6.17 1.77
C LYS A 31 1.41 5.37 2.23
N PHE A 32 2.54 5.61 1.57
CA PHE A 32 3.79 4.91 1.87
C PHE A 32 4.92 5.92 2.02
N ILE A 33 5.87 5.58 2.90
CA ILE A 33 7.14 6.29 3.00
C ILE A 33 8.22 5.27 2.72
N LEU A 34 9.12 5.58 1.80
CA LEU A 34 10.21 4.68 1.47
C LEU A 34 11.50 5.46 1.27
N PRO A 35 12.67 4.79 1.39
CA PRO A 35 13.94 5.43 1.08
C PRO A 35 13.92 5.99 -0.34
N ALA A 36 14.59 7.12 -0.55
CA ALA A 36 14.66 7.78 -1.85
C ALA A 36 15.57 6.98 -2.79
N ASP A 37 15.06 5.88 -3.30
CA ASP A 37 15.75 4.90 -4.13
C ASP A 37 14.89 4.64 -5.36
N ASP A 38 15.44 4.91 -6.54
CA ASP A 38 14.68 4.81 -7.78
C ASP A 38 14.19 3.39 -8.07
N GLU A 39 14.96 2.37 -7.72
CA GLU A 39 14.52 0.97 -7.88
C GLU A 39 13.31 0.65 -7.02
N LYS A 40 13.30 1.12 -5.77
CA LYS A 40 12.19 0.89 -4.86
C LYS A 40 10.94 1.63 -5.32
N LYS A 41 11.10 2.86 -5.79
CA LYS A 41 10.00 3.64 -6.35
C LYS A 41 9.42 2.92 -7.57
N LEU A 42 10.27 2.42 -8.44
CA LEU A 42 9.83 1.69 -9.63
C LEU A 42 9.11 0.41 -9.25
N THR A 43 9.62 -0.33 -8.26
CA THR A 43 8.96 -1.54 -7.76
C THR A 43 7.57 -1.23 -7.25
N LEU A 44 7.43 -0.16 -6.46
CA LEU A 44 6.13 0.27 -5.96
C LEU A 44 5.18 0.62 -7.10
N GLN A 45 5.65 1.39 -8.07
CA GLN A 45 4.83 1.78 -9.23
C GLN A 45 4.38 0.56 -10.02
N ASN A 46 5.26 -0.44 -10.18
CA ASN A 46 4.94 -1.67 -10.93
C ASN A 46 3.85 -2.48 -10.25
N ILE A 47 3.79 -2.48 -8.92
CA ILE A 47 2.74 -3.18 -8.17
C ILE A 47 1.35 -2.64 -8.55
N PHE A 48 1.26 -1.36 -8.88
CA PHE A 48 -0.01 -0.71 -9.24
C PHE A 48 -0.16 -0.46 -10.73
N MET A 49 0.76 -0.96 -11.56
CA MET A 49 0.82 -0.65 -12.99
C MET A 49 -0.47 -1.00 -13.76
N ASN A 50 -1.11 -2.10 -13.40
CA ASN A 50 -2.31 -2.58 -14.09
C ASN A 50 -3.60 -2.03 -13.51
N HIS A 51 -3.49 -1.04 -12.63
CA HIS A 51 -4.64 -0.46 -11.95
C HIS A 51 -4.69 1.05 -12.25
N PRO A 52 -5.85 1.60 -12.60
CA PRO A 52 -5.96 3.04 -12.86
C PRO A 52 -5.89 3.82 -11.54
N VAL A 53 -4.71 4.30 -11.19
CA VAL A 53 -4.46 5.03 -9.95
C VAL A 53 -3.81 6.38 -10.24
N LYS A 54 -3.98 7.31 -9.30
CA LYS A 54 -3.26 8.58 -9.28
C LYS A 54 -2.13 8.46 -8.28
N ILE A 55 -0.92 8.75 -8.69
CA ILE A 55 0.27 8.65 -7.85
C ILE A 55 0.83 10.06 -7.62
N LYS A 56 1.02 10.41 -6.35
CA LYS A 56 1.64 11.68 -5.96
C LYS A 56 2.87 11.39 -5.13
N GLU A 57 3.96 12.09 -5.41
CA GLU A 57 5.22 11.95 -4.69
C GLU A 57 5.59 13.24 -4.00
N ARG A 58 6.19 13.12 -2.82
CA ARG A 58 6.73 14.25 -2.08
C ARG A 58 8.04 13.84 -1.41
N ASN A 59 9.12 14.52 -1.75
CA ASN A 59 10.42 14.28 -1.14
C ASN A 59 10.48 14.91 0.24
N SER A 60 11.20 14.24 1.17
CA SER A 60 11.52 14.84 2.45
C SER A 60 12.46 16.02 2.27
N SER A 61 12.59 16.86 3.31
CA SER A 61 13.43 18.05 3.25
C SER A 61 14.90 17.73 2.95
N LYS A 62 15.37 16.55 3.33
CA LYS A 62 16.75 16.10 3.09
C LYS A 62 16.87 15.17 1.89
N ASN A 63 15.78 14.94 1.16
CA ASN A 63 15.74 13.99 0.03
C ASN A 63 16.18 12.57 0.40
N THR A 64 16.08 12.19 1.68
CA THR A 64 16.42 10.85 2.16
C THR A 64 15.26 9.87 2.00
N TYR A 65 14.04 10.38 2.09
CA TYR A 65 12.82 9.61 1.98
C TYR A 65 11.87 10.26 1.00
N VAL A 66 11.00 9.45 0.43
CA VAL A 66 9.91 9.93 -0.41
C VAL A 66 8.58 9.42 0.13
N SER A 67 7.60 10.30 0.19
CA SER A 67 6.23 9.98 0.55
C SER A 67 5.44 9.79 -0.73
N ILE A 68 4.78 8.66 -0.87
CA ILE A 68 4.01 8.35 -2.08
C ILE A 68 2.57 8.05 -1.69
N SER A 69 1.64 8.76 -2.31
CA SER A 69 0.20 8.53 -2.17
C SER A 69 -0.33 7.92 -3.46
N ILE A 70 -1.06 6.82 -3.33
CA ILE A 70 -1.64 6.10 -4.48
C ILE A 70 -3.13 5.98 -4.25
N GLU A 71 -3.92 6.62 -5.10
CA GLU A 71 -5.37 6.69 -4.97
C GLU A 71 -6.04 6.13 -6.20
N GLY A 72 -7.08 5.32 -6.00
CA GLY A 72 -7.86 4.78 -7.10
C GLY A 72 -9.06 3.99 -6.59
N VAL A 73 -9.88 3.52 -7.52
CA VAL A 73 -11.04 2.70 -7.21
C VAL A 73 -10.60 1.23 -7.20
N PHE A 74 -10.95 0.53 -6.14
CA PHE A 74 -10.64 -0.89 -5.96
C PHE A 74 -11.95 -1.66 -5.78
N ASP A 75 -11.96 -2.92 -6.24
CA ASP A 75 -13.19 -3.71 -6.32
C ASP A 75 -13.60 -4.31 -4.98
N SER A 76 -12.65 -4.58 -4.10
CA SER A 76 -12.93 -5.29 -2.86
C SER A 76 -11.84 -5.07 -1.81
N PRO A 77 -12.14 -5.34 -0.53
CA PRO A 77 -11.11 -5.34 0.52
C PRO A 77 -9.96 -6.30 0.22
N ASP A 78 -10.23 -7.45 -0.40
CA ASP A 78 -9.21 -8.42 -0.75
C ASP A 78 -8.18 -7.84 -1.70
N GLU A 79 -8.60 -7.01 -2.64
CA GLU A 79 -7.69 -6.34 -3.55
C GLU A 79 -6.76 -5.38 -2.82
N ILE A 80 -7.28 -4.64 -1.84
CA ILE A 80 -6.48 -3.76 -0.99
C ILE A 80 -5.43 -4.57 -0.22
N ILE A 81 -5.84 -5.66 0.40
CA ILE A 81 -4.95 -6.53 1.17
C ILE A 81 -3.85 -7.11 0.28
N SER A 82 -4.20 -7.54 -0.93
CA SER A 82 -3.23 -8.06 -1.88
C SER A 82 -2.14 -7.04 -2.20
N LYS A 83 -2.53 -5.78 -2.39
CA LYS A 83 -1.56 -4.71 -2.64
C LYS A 83 -0.64 -4.47 -1.45
N TYR A 84 -1.19 -4.44 -0.24
CA TYR A 84 -0.37 -4.30 0.98
C TYR A 84 0.66 -5.42 1.11
N LYS A 85 0.26 -6.65 0.82
CA LYS A 85 1.18 -7.80 0.88
C LYS A 85 2.32 -7.67 -0.13
N GLN A 86 2.01 -7.25 -1.35
CA GLN A 86 3.03 -7.04 -2.38
C GLN A 86 3.99 -5.92 -1.99
N VAL A 87 3.45 -4.81 -1.50
CA VAL A 87 4.24 -3.65 -1.09
C VAL A 87 5.14 -3.97 0.10
N SER A 88 4.69 -4.82 1.02
CA SER A 88 5.47 -5.17 2.22
C SER A 88 6.80 -5.84 1.91
N GLN A 89 6.98 -6.33 0.69
CA GLN A 89 8.24 -6.94 0.25
C GLN A 89 9.30 -5.90 -0.07
N ILE A 90 8.93 -4.64 -0.22
CA ILE A 90 9.90 -3.57 -0.47
C ILE A 90 10.62 -3.25 0.83
N LYS A 91 11.95 -3.43 0.83
CA LYS A 91 12.75 -3.23 2.03
C LYS A 91 12.77 -1.75 2.45
N GLY A 92 12.47 -1.52 3.72
CA GLY A 92 12.50 -0.16 4.28
C GLY A 92 11.23 0.66 4.06
N ILE A 93 10.20 0.08 3.46
CA ILE A 93 8.94 0.79 3.25
C ILE A 93 8.14 0.89 4.55
N ILE A 94 7.52 2.05 4.77
CA ILE A 94 6.62 2.29 5.88
C ILE A 94 5.22 2.50 5.30
N GLN A 95 4.27 1.74 5.81
CA GLN A 95 2.86 1.84 5.41
C GLN A 95 2.12 2.69 6.44
N LEU A 96 1.45 3.71 5.97
CA LEU A 96 0.71 4.63 6.83
C LEU A 96 -0.80 4.35 6.80
#